data_672ad64599efcb693c1b9febd1049dc4
#
_entry.id   672ad64599efcb693c1b9febd1049dc4
#
_cell.length_a   1.000
_cell.length_b   1.000
_cell.length_c   1.000
_cell.angle_alpha   90.00
_cell.angle_beta   90.00
_cell.angle_gamma   90.00
#
_symmetry.space_group_name_H-M   'P 1'
#
loop_
_entity.id
_entity.type
_entity.pdbx_description
1 polymer ?
#
loop_
_entity_poly.entity_id
_entity_poly.type
_entity_poly.pdbx_seq_one_letter_code
_entity_poly.pdbx_strand_id
1 'polypeptide(L)'
;IGGHAVNGVAALHTEILKKQELRDFYEMYPEKFSNKTNGITQRRWVYHANPELAKWITAHIGDQWLTDLSKLEKLAVYADDKQAQAEFMAIKRHNKERLAKYVLKHNGIKLNVDSIFDVMVKRLHEYKRQLMNILHVMYLYNQIKDHPEMEFYPHTFIFGAKAAAGYKTAKLTIKLINNVAEAVSYTHLTLPTKRIV
;
A
#
# COMPACT_ATOMS: atom_id res chain seq x y z
N ILE A 1 8.73 -27.51 22.19
CA ILE A 1 8.54 -28.37 23.40
C ILE A 1 8.25 -27.48 24.61
N GLY A 2 8.99 -26.42 24.86
CA GLY A 2 8.78 -25.56 26.05
C GLY A 2 7.62 -24.55 25.96
N GLY A 3 6.97 -24.42 24.82
CA GLY A 3 5.88 -23.46 24.63
C GLY A 3 4.53 -24.00 25.08
N HIS A 4 3.69 -23.13 25.64
CA HIS A 4 2.31 -23.45 25.99
C HIS A 4 1.38 -23.45 24.79
N ALA A 5 1.62 -22.57 23.83
CA ALA A 5 0.80 -22.41 22.65
C ALA A 5 1.65 -22.06 21.43
N VAL A 6 1.17 -22.47 20.26
CA VAL A 6 1.72 -22.13 18.95
C VAL A 6 0.60 -21.49 18.14
N ASN A 7 0.84 -20.34 17.53
CA ASN A 7 -0.16 -19.74 16.65
C ASN A 7 0.41 -19.28 15.33
N GLY A 8 -0.34 -19.53 14.27
CA GLY A 8 -0.17 -18.80 13.02
C GLY A 8 -0.77 -17.42 13.12
N VAL A 9 -0.32 -16.50 12.26
CA VAL A 9 -0.73 -15.09 12.22
C VAL A 9 -1.75 -14.81 11.11
N ALA A 10 -2.16 -15.83 10.40
CA ALA A 10 -3.25 -15.88 9.42
C ALA A 10 -3.67 -17.34 9.24
N ALA A 11 -4.89 -17.60 8.77
CA ALA A 11 -5.39 -18.96 8.54
C ALA A 11 -4.43 -19.80 7.68
N LEU A 12 -3.99 -19.26 6.54
CA LEU A 12 -3.01 -19.93 5.67
C LEU A 12 -1.70 -20.28 6.40
N HIS A 13 -1.15 -19.36 7.18
CA HIS A 13 0.09 -19.59 7.93
C HIS A 13 -0.13 -20.66 9.00
N THR A 14 -1.28 -20.68 9.62
CA THR A 14 -1.63 -21.71 10.64
C THR A 14 -1.67 -23.10 9.99
N GLU A 15 -2.26 -23.23 8.81
CA GLU A 15 -2.30 -24.49 8.08
C GLU A 15 -0.91 -24.95 7.61
N ILE A 16 -0.06 -24.02 7.18
CA ILE A 16 1.35 -24.33 6.83
C ILE A 16 2.10 -24.85 8.06
N LEU A 17 1.94 -24.19 9.22
CA LEU A 17 2.54 -24.67 10.46
C LEU A 17 2.08 -26.09 10.82
N LYS A 18 0.79 -26.35 10.73
CA LYS A 18 0.18 -27.67 11.08
C LYS A 18 0.57 -28.77 10.12
N LYS A 19 0.61 -28.50 8.82
CA LYS A 19 0.74 -29.52 7.77
C LYS A 19 2.16 -29.70 7.24
N GLN A 20 3.05 -28.71 7.47
CA GLN A 20 4.40 -28.69 6.88
C GLN A 20 5.47 -28.43 7.96
N GLU A 21 5.60 -27.19 8.43
CA GLU A 21 6.76 -26.75 9.21
C GLU A 21 6.85 -27.40 10.61
N LEU A 22 5.72 -27.60 11.27
CA LEU A 22 5.63 -28.16 12.62
C LEU A 22 4.66 -29.35 12.68
N ARG A 23 4.54 -30.10 11.60
CA ARG A 23 3.59 -31.21 11.48
C ARG A 23 3.69 -32.21 12.63
N ASP A 24 4.87 -32.72 12.92
CA ASP A 24 5.08 -33.73 13.95
C ASP A 24 4.66 -33.21 15.33
N PHE A 25 4.93 -31.95 15.62
CA PHE A 25 4.49 -31.31 16.87
C PHE A 25 2.98 -31.11 16.91
N TYR A 26 2.35 -30.83 15.76
CA TYR A 26 0.90 -30.73 15.66
C TYR A 26 0.23 -32.09 15.87
N GLU A 27 0.77 -33.17 15.33
CA GLU A 27 0.26 -34.52 15.54
C GLU A 27 0.37 -34.94 17.03
N MET A 28 1.43 -34.52 17.75
CA MET A 28 1.62 -34.80 19.16
C MET A 28 0.78 -33.93 20.09
N TYR A 29 0.53 -32.67 19.75
CA TYR A 29 -0.10 -31.65 20.62
C TYR A 29 -1.03 -30.73 19.81
N PRO A 30 -2.10 -31.26 19.19
CA PRO A 30 -2.97 -30.47 18.32
C PRO A 30 -3.66 -29.31 19.04
N GLU A 31 -3.94 -29.47 20.33
CA GLU A 31 -4.60 -28.48 21.17
C GLU A 31 -3.75 -27.22 21.41
N LYS A 32 -2.43 -27.29 21.22
CA LYS A 32 -1.54 -26.14 21.34
C LYS A 32 -1.60 -25.18 20.14
N PHE A 33 -2.13 -25.66 19.00
CA PHE A 33 -2.11 -24.89 17.76
C PHE A 33 -3.40 -24.10 17.57
N SER A 34 -3.26 -22.81 17.35
CA SER A 34 -4.38 -21.91 17.11
C SER A 34 -4.06 -20.89 16.03
N ASN A 35 -5.10 -20.25 15.50
CA ASN A 35 -4.94 -19.10 14.61
C ASN A 35 -5.23 -17.80 15.36
N LYS A 36 -4.33 -16.82 15.23
CA LYS A 36 -4.52 -15.44 15.70
C LYS A 36 -4.21 -14.53 14.53
N THR A 37 -5.21 -14.24 13.71
CA THR A 37 -5.06 -13.39 12.54
C THR A 37 -4.56 -12.01 12.93
N ASN A 38 -3.48 -11.58 12.30
CA ASN A 38 -3.01 -10.19 12.42
C ASN A 38 -4.10 -9.24 11.93
N GLY A 39 -4.21 -8.12 12.60
CA GLY A 39 -5.14 -7.07 12.23
C GLY A 39 -4.49 -5.69 12.29
N ILE A 40 -5.24 -4.71 11.83
CA ILE A 40 -4.93 -3.29 11.99
C ILE A 40 -6.01 -2.65 12.85
N THR A 41 -5.65 -1.62 13.58
CA THR A 41 -6.64 -0.82 14.30
C THR A 41 -7.03 0.41 13.50
N GLN A 42 -8.32 0.57 13.23
CA GLN A 42 -8.89 1.75 12.56
C GLN A 42 -8.66 3.04 13.36
N ARG A 43 -8.53 2.94 14.69
CA ARG A 43 -8.23 4.09 15.55
C ARG A 43 -6.88 4.72 15.21
N ARG A 44 -5.85 3.91 14.93
CA ARG A 44 -4.54 4.43 14.51
C ARG A 44 -4.54 4.80 13.03
N TRP A 45 -5.03 3.90 12.17
CA TRP A 45 -4.78 3.96 10.73
C TRP A 45 -5.80 4.79 9.96
N VAL A 46 -6.95 5.11 10.56
CA VAL A 46 -7.94 6.03 10.00
C VAL A 46 -8.12 7.22 10.92
N TYR A 47 -8.63 7.01 12.13
CA TYR A 47 -8.99 8.10 13.04
C TYR A 47 -7.83 9.03 13.35
N HIS A 48 -6.67 8.50 13.69
CA HIS A 48 -5.47 9.28 14.01
C HIS A 48 -4.69 9.73 12.77
N ALA A 49 -4.52 8.83 11.80
CA ALA A 49 -3.68 9.10 10.63
C ALA A 49 -4.38 9.97 9.57
N ASN A 50 -5.72 9.95 9.51
CA ASN A 50 -6.51 10.73 8.56
C ASN A 50 -7.73 11.37 9.25
N PRO A 51 -7.52 12.42 10.07
CA PRO A 51 -8.57 13.02 10.88
C PRO A 51 -9.71 13.65 10.05
N GLU A 52 -9.45 14.12 8.83
CA GLU A 52 -10.47 14.65 7.95
C GLU A 52 -11.42 13.55 7.47
N LEU A 53 -10.87 12.41 7.04
CA LEU A 53 -11.68 11.24 6.68
C LEU A 53 -12.45 10.72 7.90
N ALA A 54 -11.84 10.68 9.06
CA ALA A 54 -12.49 10.23 10.29
C ALA A 54 -13.68 11.13 10.67
N LYS A 55 -13.53 12.45 10.54
CA LYS A 55 -14.62 13.41 10.76
C LYS A 55 -15.76 13.21 9.77
N TRP A 56 -15.43 13.04 8.50
CA TRP A 56 -16.40 12.80 7.44
C TRP A 56 -17.19 11.50 7.68
N ILE A 57 -16.50 10.39 8.00
CA ILE A 57 -17.15 9.13 8.36
C ILE A 57 -18.10 9.31 9.54
N THR A 58 -17.61 9.94 10.61
CA THR A 58 -18.39 10.13 11.85
C THR A 58 -19.62 11.01 11.61
N ALA A 59 -19.52 12.03 10.76
CA ALA A 59 -20.65 12.88 10.39
C ALA A 59 -21.77 12.11 9.67
N HIS A 60 -21.41 11.11 8.85
CA HIS A 60 -22.36 10.33 8.06
C HIS A 60 -22.99 9.14 8.81
N ILE A 61 -22.20 8.46 9.66
CA ILE A 61 -22.65 7.18 10.25
C ILE A 61 -22.52 7.10 11.78
N GLY A 62 -22.11 8.20 12.45
CA GLY A 62 -21.81 8.21 13.89
C GLY A 62 -20.43 7.65 14.20
N ASP A 63 -20.09 7.53 15.48
CA ASP A 63 -18.74 7.20 15.97
C ASP A 63 -18.55 5.70 16.29
N GLN A 64 -19.59 4.90 16.22
CA GLN A 64 -19.55 3.47 16.57
C GLN A 64 -18.50 2.66 15.77
N TRP A 65 -18.13 3.11 14.56
CA TRP A 65 -17.11 2.47 13.74
C TRP A 65 -15.71 2.47 14.40
N LEU A 66 -15.49 3.33 15.40
CA LEU A 66 -14.22 3.36 16.15
C LEU A 66 -13.98 2.09 16.96
N THR A 67 -15.05 1.41 17.36
CA THR A 67 -15.00 0.15 18.13
C THR A 67 -15.50 -1.05 17.34
N ASP A 68 -16.35 -0.83 16.36
CA ASP A 68 -16.95 -1.88 15.52
C ASP A 68 -16.83 -1.50 14.03
N LEU A 69 -15.85 -2.11 13.33
CA LEU A 69 -15.59 -1.86 11.91
C LEU A 69 -16.77 -2.24 11.00
N SER A 70 -17.65 -3.15 11.41
CA SER A 70 -18.83 -3.53 10.60
C SER A 70 -19.76 -2.34 10.33
N LYS A 71 -19.72 -1.33 11.20
CA LYS A 71 -20.52 -0.12 11.02
C LYS A 71 -20.14 0.71 9.80
N LEU A 72 -18.94 0.51 9.24
CA LEU A 72 -18.52 1.16 7.99
C LEU A 72 -19.39 0.76 6.79
N GLU A 73 -20.07 -0.40 6.85
CA GLU A 73 -21.01 -0.81 5.80
C GLU A 73 -22.14 0.21 5.58
N LYS A 74 -22.51 0.97 6.63
CA LYS A 74 -23.49 2.04 6.51
C LYS A 74 -23.10 3.15 5.52
N LEU A 75 -21.81 3.26 5.16
CA LEU A 75 -21.36 4.20 4.14
C LEU A 75 -21.81 3.81 2.73
N ALA A 76 -22.20 2.56 2.51
CA ALA A 76 -22.59 2.08 1.18
C ALA A 76 -23.79 2.87 0.59
N VAL A 77 -24.68 3.39 1.44
CA VAL A 77 -25.83 4.19 0.99
C VAL A 77 -25.42 5.53 0.35
N TYR A 78 -24.21 6.01 0.60
CA TYR A 78 -23.67 7.24 0.04
C TYR A 78 -22.83 7.01 -1.23
N ALA A 79 -22.73 5.78 -1.71
CA ALA A 79 -21.87 5.44 -2.85
C ALA A 79 -22.25 6.21 -4.12
N ASP A 80 -23.54 6.44 -4.35
CA ASP A 80 -24.07 7.16 -5.51
C ASP A 80 -24.41 8.63 -5.23
N ASP A 81 -24.21 9.10 -3.99
CA ASP A 81 -24.43 10.49 -3.60
C ASP A 81 -23.29 11.37 -4.12
N LYS A 82 -23.63 12.28 -5.04
CA LYS A 82 -22.66 13.17 -5.70
C LYS A 82 -21.96 14.13 -4.73
N GLN A 83 -22.67 14.59 -3.69
CA GLN A 83 -22.09 15.45 -2.68
C GLN A 83 -21.08 14.67 -1.82
N ALA A 84 -21.45 13.49 -1.34
CA ALA A 84 -20.59 12.62 -0.56
C ALA A 84 -19.34 12.21 -1.35
N GLN A 85 -19.48 11.89 -2.65
CA GLN A 85 -18.36 11.64 -3.55
C GLN A 85 -17.41 12.84 -3.64
N ALA A 86 -17.94 14.04 -3.84
CA ALA A 86 -17.15 15.27 -3.95
C ALA A 86 -16.37 15.57 -2.66
N GLU A 87 -17.03 15.45 -1.51
CA GLU A 87 -16.42 15.64 -0.19
C GLU A 87 -15.28 14.63 0.05
N PHE A 88 -15.53 13.35 -0.24
CA PHE A 88 -14.53 12.30 -0.13
C PHE A 88 -13.31 12.56 -1.03
N MET A 89 -13.55 12.96 -2.28
CA MET A 89 -12.48 13.31 -3.22
C MET A 89 -11.70 14.56 -2.78
N ALA A 90 -12.35 15.54 -2.18
CA ALA A 90 -11.68 16.72 -1.62
C ALA A 90 -10.72 16.34 -0.49
N ILE A 91 -11.12 15.44 0.41
CA ILE A 91 -10.26 14.91 1.48
C ILE A 91 -9.04 14.18 0.89
N LYS A 92 -9.25 13.33 -0.12
CA LYS A 92 -8.14 12.63 -0.80
C LYS A 92 -7.18 13.61 -1.47
N ARG A 93 -7.71 14.64 -2.14
CA ARG A 93 -6.91 15.69 -2.76
C ARG A 93 -6.06 16.43 -1.72
N HIS A 94 -6.66 16.88 -0.62
CA HIS A 94 -5.92 17.56 0.44
C HIS A 94 -4.77 16.70 0.99
N ASN A 95 -5.00 15.41 1.20
CA ASN A 95 -3.92 14.50 1.62
C ASN A 95 -2.80 14.36 0.59
N LYS A 96 -3.13 14.32 -0.72
CA LYS A 96 -2.12 14.34 -1.79
C LYS A 96 -1.31 15.64 -1.79
N GLU A 97 -1.96 16.78 -1.60
CA GLU A 97 -1.31 18.10 -1.52
C GLU A 97 -0.35 18.18 -0.33
N ARG A 98 -0.76 17.66 0.84
CA ARG A 98 0.12 17.56 2.02
C ARG A 98 1.35 16.70 1.72
N LEU A 99 1.17 15.55 1.10
CA LEU A 99 2.28 14.68 0.71
C LEU A 99 3.17 15.37 -0.33
N ALA A 100 2.59 16.03 -1.33
CA ALA A 100 3.34 16.76 -2.36
C ALA A 100 4.19 17.89 -1.76
N LYS A 101 3.64 18.65 -0.80
CA LYS A 101 4.41 19.67 -0.06
C LYS A 101 5.57 19.06 0.74
N TYR A 102 5.33 17.93 1.40
CA TYR A 102 6.37 17.22 2.15
C TYR A 102 7.51 16.75 1.21
N VAL A 103 7.16 16.09 0.11
CA VAL A 103 8.12 15.59 -0.88
C VAL A 103 8.91 16.73 -1.52
N LEU A 104 8.24 17.83 -1.87
CA LEU A 104 8.92 19.01 -2.41
C LEU A 104 9.93 19.57 -1.41
N LYS A 105 9.56 19.70 -0.14
CA LYS A 105 10.43 20.25 0.91
C LYS A 105 11.65 19.34 1.19
N HIS A 106 11.46 18.02 1.24
CA HIS A 106 12.50 17.10 1.69
C HIS A 106 13.31 16.46 0.55
N ASN A 107 12.71 16.35 -0.63
CA ASN A 107 13.31 15.67 -1.78
C ASN A 107 13.51 16.58 -3.00
N GLY A 108 12.99 17.81 -2.96
CA GLY A 108 13.05 18.74 -4.09
C GLY A 108 12.21 18.34 -5.30
N ILE A 109 11.24 17.43 -5.11
CA ILE A 109 10.45 16.84 -6.21
C ILE A 109 9.04 17.40 -6.18
N LYS A 110 8.61 17.95 -7.31
CA LYS A 110 7.22 18.41 -7.50
C LYS A 110 6.35 17.25 -7.98
N LEU A 111 5.35 16.85 -7.20
CA LEU A 111 4.37 15.84 -7.57
C LEU A 111 3.15 16.47 -8.25
N ASN A 112 2.60 15.77 -9.25
CA ASN A 112 1.31 16.11 -9.83
C ASN A 112 0.18 15.53 -8.94
N VAL A 113 -0.52 16.37 -8.20
CA VAL A 113 -1.60 15.95 -7.29
C VAL A 113 -2.84 15.44 -8.00
N ASP A 114 -3.00 15.73 -9.30
CA ASP A 114 -4.09 15.22 -10.12
C ASP A 114 -3.81 13.83 -10.67
N SER A 115 -2.58 13.34 -10.57
CA SER A 115 -2.21 11.99 -11.00
C SER A 115 -2.73 10.91 -10.03
N ILE A 116 -2.83 9.67 -10.50
CA ILE A 116 -3.04 8.52 -9.63
C ILE A 116 -1.75 8.26 -8.84
N PHE A 117 -1.84 8.23 -7.52
CA PHE A 117 -0.69 7.85 -6.67
C PHE A 117 -0.69 6.34 -6.48
N ASP A 118 0.21 5.66 -7.17
CA ASP A 118 0.51 4.24 -6.95
C ASP A 118 1.60 4.12 -5.89
N VAL A 119 1.22 3.68 -4.70
CA VAL A 119 2.10 3.70 -3.52
C VAL A 119 2.44 2.29 -3.07
N MET A 120 3.71 1.92 -3.16
CA MET A 120 4.22 0.65 -2.68
C MET A 120 5.29 0.87 -1.60
N VAL A 121 4.84 1.10 -0.37
CA VAL A 121 5.68 1.36 0.80
C VAL A 121 5.70 0.12 1.69
N LYS A 122 6.66 -0.79 1.42
CA LYS A 122 6.82 -2.08 2.13
C LYS A 122 8.29 -2.48 2.12
N ARG A 123 8.76 -3.21 3.15
CA ARG A 123 10.07 -3.89 3.06
C ARG A 123 10.11 -4.74 1.80
N LEU A 124 11.22 -4.64 1.06
CA LEU A 124 11.36 -5.36 -0.20
C LEU A 124 11.50 -6.86 0.06
N HIS A 125 10.64 -7.62 -0.62
CA HIS A 125 10.65 -9.08 -0.59
C HIS A 125 9.97 -9.61 -1.86
N GLU A 126 10.44 -10.75 -2.38
CA GLU A 126 9.92 -11.30 -3.65
C GLU A 126 8.41 -11.56 -3.60
N TYR A 127 7.88 -12.09 -2.49
CA TYR A 127 6.44 -12.37 -2.35
C TYR A 127 5.56 -11.11 -2.32
N LYS A 128 6.13 -9.92 -2.05
CA LYS A 128 5.41 -8.64 -2.06
C LYS A 128 5.32 -8.02 -3.45
N ARG A 129 6.00 -8.63 -4.44
CA ARG A 129 5.87 -8.32 -5.87
C ARG A 129 6.27 -6.90 -6.28
N GLN A 130 7.22 -6.26 -5.58
CA GLN A 130 7.76 -4.97 -6.02
C GLN A 130 8.39 -5.07 -7.41
N LEU A 131 9.04 -6.21 -7.73
CA LEU A 131 9.56 -6.48 -9.06
C LEU A 131 8.46 -6.44 -10.12
N MET A 132 7.30 -7.05 -9.85
CA MET A 132 6.18 -7.02 -10.80
C MET A 132 5.66 -5.59 -11.01
N ASN A 133 5.61 -4.77 -9.96
CA ASN A 133 5.18 -3.37 -10.07
C ASN A 133 6.16 -2.57 -10.93
N ILE A 134 7.48 -2.69 -10.72
CA ILE A 134 8.44 -1.94 -11.55
C ILE A 134 8.45 -2.42 -13.01
N LEU A 135 8.22 -3.70 -13.28
CA LEU A 135 8.04 -4.20 -14.64
C LEU A 135 6.77 -3.62 -15.29
N HIS A 136 5.70 -3.45 -14.52
CA HIS A 136 4.49 -2.77 -15.00
C HIS A 136 4.76 -1.29 -15.34
N VAL A 137 5.53 -0.58 -14.51
CA VAL A 137 5.97 0.80 -14.82
C VAL A 137 6.74 0.85 -16.14
N MET A 138 7.67 -0.09 -16.35
CA MET A 138 8.43 -0.19 -17.62
C MET A 138 7.51 -0.48 -18.82
N TYR A 139 6.52 -1.36 -18.63
CA TYR A 139 5.52 -1.64 -19.66
C TYR A 139 4.74 -0.36 -20.04
N LEU A 140 4.19 0.36 -19.06
CA LEU A 140 3.46 1.60 -19.28
C LEU A 140 4.34 2.66 -19.97
N TYR A 141 5.59 2.78 -19.54
CA TYR A 141 6.56 3.70 -20.16
C TYR A 141 6.76 3.38 -21.64
N ASN A 142 6.96 2.11 -21.99
CA ASN A 142 7.12 1.69 -23.39
C ASN A 142 5.83 1.93 -24.18
N GLN A 143 4.66 1.63 -23.62
CA GLN A 143 3.37 1.92 -24.28
C GLN A 143 3.22 3.40 -24.62
N ILE A 144 3.55 4.31 -23.70
CA ILE A 144 3.48 5.76 -23.95
C ILE A 144 4.49 6.20 -25.02
N LYS A 145 5.67 5.57 -25.07
CA LYS A 145 6.68 5.86 -26.11
C LYS A 145 6.26 5.38 -27.50
N ASP A 146 5.70 4.20 -27.56
CA ASP A 146 5.32 3.54 -28.81
C ASP A 146 4.00 4.12 -29.36
N HIS A 147 3.15 4.64 -28.47
CA HIS A 147 1.83 5.19 -28.77
C HIS A 147 1.62 6.55 -28.10
N PRO A 148 2.35 7.60 -28.51
CA PRO A 148 2.29 8.93 -27.89
C PRO A 148 0.91 9.61 -28.00
N GLU A 149 0.07 9.15 -28.92
CA GLU A 149 -1.32 9.59 -29.09
C GLU A 149 -2.31 8.94 -28.12
N MET A 150 -1.87 7.93 -27.35
CA MET A 150 -2.73 7.21 -26.41
C MET A 150 -3.17 8.13 -25.26
N GLU A 151 -4.45 8.17 -25.00
CA GLU A 151 -4.95 8.79 -23.75
C GLU A 151 -4.45 8.01 -22.54
N PHE A 152 -3.61 8.65 -21.74
CA PHE A 152 -3.04 8.07 -20.54
C PHE A 152 -3.31 8.97 -19.33
N TYR A 153 -4.01 8.44 -18.34
CA TYR A 153 -4.21 9.18 -17.10
C TYR A 153 -2.89 9.28 -16.32
N PRO A 154 -2.46 10.47 -15.91
CA PRO A 154 -1.17 10.63 -15.23
C PRO A 154 -1.03 9.76 -13.97
N HIS A 155 0.12 9.12 -13.80
CA HIS A 155 0.46 8.31 -12.63
C HIS A 155 1.69 8.85 -11.93
N THR A 156 1.70 8.73 -10.62
CA THR A 156 2.88 8.99 -9.77
C THR A 156 3.19 7.72 -8.99
N PHE A 157 4.27 7.04 -9.34
CA PHE A 157 4.70 5.82 -8.65
C PHE A 157 5.62 6.17 -7.48
N ILE A 158 5.27 5.69 -6.28
CA ILE A 158 5.99 5.96 -5.03
C ILE A 158 6.45 4.64 -4.42
N PHE A 159 7.75 4.39 -4.45
CA PHE A 159 8.35 3.23 -3.80
C PHE A 159 9.05 3.65 -2.51
N GLY A 160 8.75 2.95 -1.41
CA GLY A 160 9.43 3.09 -0.14
C GLY A 160 9.80 1.70 0.39
N ALA A 161 11.09 1.37 0.39
CA ALA A 161 11.53 0.04 0.77
C ALA A 161 12.93 0.05 1.40
N LYS A 162 13.22 -1.03 2.12
CA LYS A 162 14.58 -1.41 2.51
C LYS A 162 14.74 -2.91 2.37
N ALA A 163 15.95 -3.37 2.06
CA ALA A 163 16.31 -4.76 1.96
C ALA A 163 17.26 -5.18 3.08
N ALA A 164 17.24 -6.46 3.46
CA ALA A 164 18.29 -7.03 4.30
C ALA A 164 19.62 -6.99 3.55
N ALA A 165 20.73 -6.81 4.27
CA ALA A 165 22.06 -6.61 3.69
C ALA A 165 22.50 -7.75 2.76
N GLY A 166 22.21 -9.00 3.11
CA GLY A 166 22.53 -10.19 2.32
C GLY A 166 21.52 -10.54 1.20
N TYR A 167 20.39 -9.83 1.10
CA TYR A 167 19.33 -10.17 0.15
C TYR A 167 19.59 -9.59 -1.24
N LYS A 168 20.39 -10.34 -2.04
CA LYS A 168 20.87 -9.92 -3.36
C LYS A 168 19.72 -9.51 -4.31
N THR A 169 18.69 -10.37 -4.48
CA THR A 169 17.54 -10.11 -5.37
C THR A 169 16.81 -8.83 -4.99
N ALA A 170 16.58 -8.61 -3.69
CA ALA A 170 15.95 -7.39 -3.21
C ALA A 170 16.78 -6.14 -3.54
N LYS A 171 18.10 -6.20 -3.37
CA LYS A 171 19.02 -5.09 -3.71
C LYS A 171 19.04 -4.82 -5.22
N LEU A 172 19.00 -5.85 -6.06
CA LEU A 172 18.89 -5.70 -7.51
C LEU A 172 17.56 -5.06 -7.92
N THR A 173 16.46 -5.41 -7.25
CA THR A 173 15.16 -4.79 -7.48
C THR A 173 15.18 -3.29 -7.10
N ILE A 174 15.82 -2.91 -6.00
CA ILE A 174 16.02 -1.49 -5.63
C ILE A 174 16.83 -0.78 -6.72
N LYS A 175 17.90 -1.39 -7.20
CA LYS A 175 18.69 -0.81 -8.29
C LYS A 175 17.87 -0.61 -9.56
N LEU A 176 17.05 -1.60 -9.93
CA LEU A 176 16.17 -1.49 -11.09
C LEU A 176 15.16 -0.34 -10.93
N ILE A 177 14.52 -0.21 -9.77
CA ILE A 177 13.60 0.89 -9.47
C ILE A 177 14.28 2.25 -9.67
N ASN A 178 15.50 2.42 -9.15
CA ASN A 178 16.24 3.67 -9.32
C ASN A 178 16.61 3.94 -10.78
N ASN A 179 17.09 2.93 -11.51
CA ASN A 179 17.46 3.08 -12.93
C ASN A 179 16.23 3.46 -13.79
N VAL A 180 15.08 2.82 -13.56
CA VAL A 180 13.83 3.14 -14.26
C VAL A 180 13.38 4.56 -13.92
N ALA A 181 13.47 4.98 -12.65
CA ALA A 181 13.13 6.33 -12.25
C ALA A 181 14.00 7.38 -12.96
N GLU A 182 15.29 7.13 -13.11
CA GLU A 182 16.19 7.98 -13.88
C GLU A 182 15.80 8.02 -15.38
N ALA A 183 15.63 6.85 -16.01
CA ALA A 183 15.28 6.76 -17.43
C ALA A 183 13.97 7.51 -17.76
N VAL A 184 12.94 7.33 -16.94
CA VAL A 184 11.64 7.98 -17.13
C VAL A 184 11.73 9.51 -16.90
N SER A 185 12.57 9.96 -15.96
CA SER A 185 12.75 11.40 -15.68
C SER A 185 13.45 12.17 -16.80
N TYR A 186 14.33 11.51 -17.58
CA TYR A 186 15.07 12.14 -18.67
C TYR A 186 14.26 12.30 -19.95
N THR A 187 13.14 11.61 -20.12
CA THR A 187 12.45 11.52 -21.41
C THR A 187 11.30 12.51 -21.61
N HIS A 188 11.14 13.54 -20.77
CA HIS A 188 10.08 14.56 -20.86
C HIS A 188 8.64 14.01 -20.98
N LEU A 189 8.44 12.72 -20.75
CA LEU A 189 7.12 12.12 -20.66
C LEU A 189 6.47 12.55 -19.34
N THR A 190 5.17 12.72 -19.33
CA THR A 190 4.35 13.23 -18.22
C THR A 190 4.32 12.35 -16.97
N LEU A 191 5.27 11.42 -16.81
CA LEU A 191 5.49 10.63 -15.60
C LEU A 191 6.47 11.39 -14.70
N PRO A 192 6.01 12.10 -13.64
CA PRO A 192 6.93 12.71 -12.70
C PRO A 192 7.57 11.62 -11.85
N THR A 193 8.73 11.16 -12.28
CA THR A 193 9.52 10.19 -11.53
C THR A 193 10.84 10.81 -11.12
N LYS A 194 10.94 11.10 -9.85
CA LYS A 194 12.23 11.33 -9.18
C LYS A 194 12.29 10.49 -7.90
N ARG A 195 13.49 10.05 -7.60
CA ARG A 195 13.87 9.19 -6.49
C ARG A 195 13.39 9.74 -5.15
N ILE A 196 12.54 8.99 -4.42
CA ILE A 196 12.34 9.13 -2.98
C ILE A 196 13.06 7.95 -2.33
N VAL A 197 14.14 8.22 -1.65
CA VAL A 197 14.90 7.24 -0.85
C VAL A 197 14.49 7.35 0.60
#